data_32a1c77086e36408f5c7f9be82c305c4
#
_entry.id   32a1c77086e36408f5c7f9be82c305c4
#
_cell.length_a   1.000
_cell.length_b   1.000
_cell.length_c   1.000
_cell.angle_alpha   90.00
_cell.angle_beta   90.00
_cell.angle_gamma   90.00
#
_symmetry.space_group_name_H-M   'P 1'
#
loop_
_entity.id
_entity.type
_entity.pdbx_description
1 polymer ?
#
loop_
_entity_poly.entity_id
_entity_poly.type
_entity_poly.pdbx_seq_one_letter_code
_entity_poly.pdbx_strand_id
1 'polypeptide(L)'
;DVPPTLVSFAVDVAKQKDVITPELKNAGNKLVWLRAPKASYDLPDFEALKEQYDKLHEDIQAGRVVSAYALDRQGIAAAVSKMAFGNQMGVKLCDSVEESAVFGAGFGDIICEVAHDKVNELKMDCVVIGEVTDKAAFEYKDMVITMAEALETWKAPLENVFKTRSGSETDDATQNMDKGLYDTKEVHICSHKIAQPTDRKSTRLNS
;
A
#
# COMPACT_ATOMS: atom_id res chain seq x y z
N ASP A 1 -30.44 -5.59 10.86
CA ASP A 1 -30.51 -4.77 9.63
C ASP A 1 -29.10 -4.62 9.08
N VAL A 2 -28.95 -4.85 7.77
CA VAL A 2 -27.69 -4.62 7.07
C VAL A 2 -27.74 -3.20 6.48
N PRO A 3 -26.75 -2.34 6.75
CA PRO A 3 -26.73 -1.01 6.15
C PRO A 3 -26.66 -1.11 4.62
N PRO A 4 -27.22 -0.15 3.88
CA PRO A 4 -27.11 -0.11 2.43
C PRO A 4 -25.62 -0.13 2.05
N THR A 5 -25.22 -1.20 1.34
CA THR A 5 -23.81 -1.40 0.99
C THR A 5 -23.70 -1.62 -0.52
N LEU A 6 -22.89 -0.81 -1.17
CA LEU A 6 -22.48 -1.01 -2.56
C LEU A 6 -21.09 -1.64 -2.56
N VAL A 7 -20.95 -2.78 -3.20
CA VAL A 7 -19.63 -3.45 -3.38
C VAL A 7 -19.31 -3.47 -4.86
N SER A 8 -18.14 -2.96 -5.20
CA SER A 8 -17.61 -2.96 -6.57
C SER A 8 -16.40 -3.88 -6.64
N PHE A 9 -16.35 -4.72 -7.65
CA PHE A 9 -15.24 -5.62 -7.93
C PHE A 9 -14.61 -5.28 -9.28
N ALA A 10 -13.29 -5.19 -9.29
CA ALA A 10 -12.50 -5.14 -10.52
C ALA A 10 -11.53 -6.33 -10.54
N VAL A 11 -11.48 -7.03 -11.65
CA VAL A 11 -10.60 -8.19 -11.83
C VAL A 11 -9.78 -8.00 -13.09
N ASP A 12 -8.47 -8.14 -12.97
CA ASP A 12 -7.56 -8.11 -14.09
C ASP A 12 -6.48 -9.18 -13.94
N VAL A 13 -5.73 -9.45 -15.02
CA VAL A 13 -4.67 -10.46 -15.06
C VAL A 13 -3.32 -9.75 -15.08
N ALA A 14 -2.49 -10.02 -14.08
CA ALA A 14 -1.14 -9.49 -13.98
C ALA A 14 -0.09 -10.60 -13.92
N LYS A 15 1.12 -10.33 -14.38
CA LYS A 15 2.25 -11.23 -14.18
C LYS A 15 2.78 -11.03 -12.76
N GLN A 16 2.92 -12.11 -12.00
CA GLN A 16 3.39 -12.06 -10.62
C GLN A 16 4.70 -11.26 -10.44
N LYS A 17 5.62 -11.35 -11.38
CA LYS A 17 6.90 -10.63 -11.34
C LYS A 17 6.77 -9.11 -11.43
N ASP A 18 5.65 -8.61 -11.98
CA ASP A 18 5.40 -7.19 -12.19
C ASP A 18 4.55 -6.59 -11.04
N VAL A 19 4.20 -7.41 -10.03
CA VAL A 19 3.45 -6.97 -8.85
C VAL A 19 4.42 -6.45 -7.81
N ILE A 20 4.20 -5.22 -7.35
CA ILE A 20 4.89 -4.62 -6.22
C ILE A 20 3.92 -4.47 -5.04
N THR A 21 4.46 -4.42 -3.84
CA THR A 21 3.69 -4.28 -2.61
C THR A 21 3.85 -2.89 -2.02
N PRO A 22 2.89 -2.40 -1.22
CA PRO A 22 2.88 -1.01 -0.78
C PRO A 22 3.87 -0.66 0.33
N GLU A 23 4.42 -1.64 1.07
CA GLU A 23 5.34 -1.34 2.16
C GLU A 23 6.68 -0.78 1.66
N LEU A 24 7.27 0.16 2.41
CA LEU A 24 8.59 0.74 2.13
C LEU A 24 9.68 -0.31 2.24
N LYS A 25 10.68 -0.24 1.35
CA LYS A 25 11.70 -1.29 1.17
C LYS A 25 13.07 -0.93 1.76
N ASN A 26 13.61 0.25 1.43
CA ASN A 26 14.99 0.56 1.76
C ASN A 26 15.16 2.01 2.21
N ALA A 27 15.91 2.20 3.29
CA ALA A 27 16.36 3.53 3.68
C ALA A 27 17.24 4.17 2.59
N GLY A 28 17.11 5.48 2.41
CA GLY A 28 17.78 6.24 1.36
C GLY A 28 16.98 6.33 0.06
N ASN A 29 15.99 5.48 -0.17
CA ASN A 29 15.09 5.60 -1.31
C ASN A 29 14.28 6.89 -1.23
N LYS A 30 13.89 7.42 -2.37
CA LYS A 30 13.10 8.65 -2.45
C LYS A 30 11.62 8.34 -2.54
N LEU A 31 10.82 9.18 -1.91
CA LEU A 31 9.38 9.21 -2.05
C LEU A 31 9.02 10.25 -3.11
N VAL A 32 8.30 9.81 -4.12
CA VAL A 32 7.83 10.67 -5.19
C VAL A 32 6.31 10.65 -5.28
N TRP A 33 5.74 11.77 -5.67
CA TRP A 33 4.32 11.97 -5.82
C TRP A 33 3.97 12.15 -7.28
N LEU A 34 3.26 11.19 -7.85
CA LEU A 34 2.59 11.28 -9.13
C LEU A 34 1.23 11.93 -8.89
N ARG A 35 1.02 13.09 -9.48
CA ARG A 35 -0.27 13.80 -9.42
C ARG A 35 -1.15 13.38 -10.58
N ALA A 36 -2.41 13.09 -10.28
CA ALA A 36 -3.40 12.87 -11.31
C ALA A 36 -3.67 14.18 -12.09
N PRO A 37 -3.47 14.20 -13.41
CA PRO A 37 -3.83 15.36 -14.22
C PRO A 37 -5.32 15.67 -14.09
N LYS A 38 -5.65 16.96 -14.00
CA LYS A 38 -7.02 17.42 -13.84
C LYS A 38 -7.46 18.26 -15.02
N ALA A 39 -8.66 18.02 -15.50
CA ALA A 39 -9.40 18.84 -16.43
C ALA A 39 -10.20 19.95 -15.70
N SER A 40 -11.14 20.59 -16.38
CA SER A 40 -12.04 21.58 -15.78
C SER A 40 -12.87 20.98 -14.65
N TYR A 41 -13.19 21.79 -13.64
CA TYR A 41 -14.00 21.40 -12.48
C TYR A 41 -13.38 20.27 -11.61
N ASP A 42 -12.06 20.22 -11.53
CA ASP A 42 -11.32 19.18 -10.78
C ASP A 42 -11.60 17.73 -11.21
N LEU A 43 -12.22 17.52 -12.35
CA LEU A 43 -12.41 16.21 -12.92
C LEU A 43 -11.07 15.65 -13.42
N PRO A 44 -10.84 14.33 -13.36
CA PRO A 44 -9.64 13.73 -13.93
C PRO A 44 -9.58 13.97 -15.45
N ASP A 45 -8.41 14.34 -15.95
CA ASP A 45 -8.12 14.22 -17.38
C ASP A 45 -7.77 12.76 -17.67
N PHE A 46 -8.73 11.98 -18.12
CA PHE A 46 -8.58 10.54 -18.28
C PHE A 46 -7.51 10.13 -19.31
N GLU A 47 -7.33 10.90 -20.37
CA GLU A 47 -6.31 10.61 -21.38
C GLU A 47 -4.90 10.84 -20.81
N ALA A 48 -4.68 11.99 -20.19
CA ALA A 48 -3.41 12.31 -19.55
C ALA A 48 -3.13 11.37 -18.35
N LEU A 49 -4.17 11.02 -17.57
CA LEU A 49 -4.05 10.10 -16.45
C LEU A 49 -3.62 8.71 -16.91
N LYS A 50 -4.24 8.22 -18.00
CA LYS A 50 -3.86 6.93 -18.58
C LYS A 50 -2.40 6.94 -19.03
N GLU A 51 -1.95 8.00 -19.71
CA GLU A 51 -0.56 8.12 -20.14
C GLU A 51 0.41 8.07 -18.93
N GLN A 52 0.08 8.78 -17.85
CA GLN A 52 0.90 8.77 -16.63
C GLN A 52 0.95 7.39 -15.97
N TYR A 53 -0.17 6.68 -15.93
CA TYR A 53 -0.21 5.33 -15.37
C TYR A 53 0.52 4.31 -16.26
N ASP A 54 0.49 4.46 -17.59
CA ASP A 54 1.27 3.64 -18.49
C ASP A 54 2.80 3.85 -18.24
N LYS A 55 3.25 5.09 -18.05
CA LYS A 55 4.63 5.43 -17.66
C LYS A 55 5.00 4.84 -16.30
N LEU A 56 4.11 4.96 -15.29
CA LEU A 56 4.32 4.35 -13.98
C LEU A 56 4.47 2.83 -14.09
N HIS A 57 3.63 2.18 -14.89
CA HIS A 57 3.73 0.75 -15.11
C HIS A 57 5.08 0.34 -15.72
N GLU A 58 5.59 1.10 -16.70
CA GLU A 58 6.92 0.90 -17.25
C GLU A 58 8.03 1.11 -16.19
N ASP A 59 7.87 2.09 -15.30
CA ASP A 59 8.82 2.34 -14.20
C ASP A 59 8.83 1.18 -13.18
N ILE A 60 7.66 0.60 -12.90
CA ILE A 60 7.54 -0.61 -12.07
C ILE A 60 8.21 -1.80 -12.73
N GLN A 61 7.91 -2.07 -14.01
CA GLN A 61 8.50 -3.20 -14.74
C GLN A 61 10.02 -3.11 -14.85
N ALA A 62 10.56 -1.90 -14.93
CA ALA A 62 11.99 -1.64 -14.98
C ALA A 62 12.67 -1.67 -13.60
N GLY A 63 11.90 -1.88 -12.51
CA GLY A 63 12.42 -1.90 -11.15
C GLY A 63 12.88 -0.52 -10.63
N ARG A 64 12.45 0.58 -11.26
CA ARG A 64 12.73 1.93 -10.78
C ARG A 64 11.82 2.28 -9.60
N VAL A 65 10.55 1.91 -9.69
CA VAL A 65 9.56 2.00 -8.61
C VAL A 65 9.49 0.65 -7.90
N VAL A 66 9.71 0.65 -6.60
CA VAL A 66 9.77 -0.57 -5.78
C VAL A 66 8.59 -0.75 -4.84
N SER A 67 7.85 0.32 -4.59
CA SER A 67 6.63 0.35 -3.78
C SER A 67 5.72 1.47 -4.26
N ALA A 68 4.40 1.29 -4.19
CA ALA A 68 3.43 2.31 -4.57
C ALA A 68 2.15 2.22 -3.73
N TYR A 69 1.52 3.36 -3.50
CA TYR A 69 0.26 3.47 -2.77
C TYR A 69 -0.61 4.59 -3.35
N ALA A 70 -1.86 4.27 -3.70
CA ALA A 70 -2.82 5.26 -4.18
C ALA A 70 -3.33 6.13 -3.02
N LEU A 71 -3.39 7.44 -3.24
CA LEU A 71 -3.94 8.38 -2.27
C LEU A 71 -5.46 8.27 -2.20
N ASP A 72 -5.95 8.55 -1.02
CA ASP A 72 -7.37 8.65 -0.71
C ASP A 72 -7.71 10.06 -0.16
N ARG A 73 -8.83 10.15 0.55
CA ARG A 73 -9.27 11.40 1.21
C ARG A 73 -8.35 11.88 2.33
N GLN A 74 -7.45 11.05 2.83
CA GLN A 74 -6.58 11.33 3.97
C GLN A 74 -5.17 11.80 3.56
N GLY A 75 -4.91 11.89 2.26
CA GLY A 75 -3.71 12.51 1.71
C GLY A 75 -2.42 11.74 1.88
N ILE A 76 -1.32 12.46 1.70
CA ILE A 76 0.04 11.92 1.72
C ILE A 76 0.37 11.34 3.10
N ALA A 77 -0.02 12.01 4.20
CA ALA A 77 0.29 11.55 5.55
C ALA A 77 -0.21 10.12 5.82
N ALA A 78 -1.46 9.84 5.44
CA ALA A 78 -2.04 8.52 5.62
C ALA A 78 -1.39 7.47 4.70
N ALA A 79 -1.10 7.84 3.45
CA ALA A 79 -0.44 6.96 2.50
C ALA A 79 0.95 6.54 2.98
N VAL A 80 1.82 7.50 3.31
CA VAL A 80 3.18 7.20 3.78
C VAL A 80 3.18 6.46 5.12
N SER A 81 2.21 6.73 6.00
CA SER A 81 2.08 5.99 7.26
C SER A 81 1.77 4.52 7.01
N LYS A 82 0.81 4.21 6.14
CA LYS A 82 0.45 2.84 5.79
C LYS A 82 1.60 2.12 5.08
N MET A 83 2.34 2.80 4.20
CA MET A 83 3.53 2.27 3.55
C MET A 83 4.65 1.97 4.56
N ALA A 84 4.81 2.82 5.57
CA ALA A 84 5.86 2.71 6.59
C ALA A 84 5.60 1.60 7.62
N PHE A 85 4.33 1.34 7.98
CA PHE A 85 3.95 0.41 9.04
C PHE A 85 4.41 -1.03 8.77
N GLY A 86 4.42 -1.47 7.51
CA GLY A 86 4.75 -2.85 7.15
C GLY A 86 6.16 -3.26 7.60
N ASN A 87 7.16 -2.51 7.19
CA ASN A 87 8.58 -2.75 7.51
C ASN A 87 9.12 -1.82 8.59
N GLN A 88 8.27 -1.02 9.22
CA GLN A 88 8.62 -0.04 10.26
C GLN A 88 9.74 0.93 9.84
N MET A 89 9.74 1.28 8.55
CA MET A 89 10.67 2.24 7.98
C MET A 89 10.24 3.67 8.30
N GLY A 90 11.18 4.55 8.59
CA GLY A 90 10.89 5.95 8.81
C GLY A 90 10.66 6.72 7.51
N VAL A 91 10.02 7.86 7.63
CA VAL A 91 9.78 8.78 6.51
C VAL A 91 10.15 10.19 6.92
N LYS A 92 10.92 10.88 6.08
CA LYS A 92 11.17 12.31 6.20
C LYS A 92 10.62 13.01 4.97
N LEU A 93 9.56 13.81 5.16
CA LEU A 93 8.99 14.63 4.10
C LEU A 93 9.80 15.92 3.91
N CYS A 94 9.83 16.41 2.67
CA CYS A 94 10.44 17.70 2.36
C CYS A 94 9.58 18.84 2.94
N ASP A 95 10.21 19.86 3.49
CA ASP A 95 9.54 21.04 4.04
C ASP A 95 8.77 21.85 2.98
N SER A 96 9.15 21.68 1.72
CA SER A 96 8.48 22.31 0.56
C SER A 96 7.11 21.69 0.23
N VAL A 97 6.76 20.54 0.79
CA VAL A 97 5.43 19.96 0.60
C VAL A 97 4.44 20.77 1.41
N GLU A 98 3.41 21.27 0.74
CA GLU A 98 2.35 22.06 1.37
C GLU A 98 1.53 21.21 2.35
N GLU A 99 1.20 21.75 3.51
CA GLU A 99 0.38 21.08 4.52
C GLU A 99 -0.99 20.65 3.99
N SER A 100 -1.56 21.48 3.11
CA SER A 100 -2.80 21.18 2.39
C SER A 100 -2.70 19.93 1.51
N ALA A 101 -1.52 19.60 0.99
CA ALA A 101 -1.28 18.39 0.23
C ALA A 101 -0.98 17.20 1.16
N VAL A 102 -0.31 17.44 2.28
CA VAL A 102 -0.02 16.37 3.26
C VAL A 102 -1.30 15.76 3.81
N PHE A 103 -2.32 16.57 4.11
CA PHE A 103 -3.58 16.15 4.71
C PHE A 103 -4.80 16.23 3.79
N GLY A 104 -4.63 16.74 2.58
CA GLY A 104 -5.71 16.90 1.60
C GLY A 104 -5.96 15.64 0.79
N ALA A 105 -7.18 15.50 0.28
CA ALA A 105 -7.54 14.40 -0.60
C ALA A 105 -6.74 14.42 -1.92
N GLY A 106 -6.32 13.24 -2.37
CA GLY A 106 -5.53 13.06 -3.60
C GLY A 106 -6.04 11.89 -4.45
N PHE A 107 -7.33 11.90 -4.78
CA PHE A 107 -7.89 10.81 -5.59
C PHE A 107 -7.25 10.74 -6.98
N GLY A 108 -6.73 9.57 -7.32
CA GLY A 108 -5.97 9.33 -8.54
C GLY A 108 -4.47 9.61 -8.42
N ASP A 109 -4.03 10.29 -7.36
CA ASP A 109 -2.62 10.49 -7.07
C ASP A 109 -1.99 9.20 -6.52
N ILE A 110 -0.69 9.03 -6.76
CA ILE A 110 0.04 7.86 -6.28
C ILE A 110 1.36 8.31 -5.63
N ILE A 111 1.65 7.78 -4.44
CA ILE A 111 2.97 7.88 -3.83
C ILE A 111 3.77 6.64 -4.21
N CYS A 112 4.99 6.85 -4.68
CA CYS A 112 5.90 5.78 -5.03
C CYS A 112 7.21 5.90 -4.25
N GLU A 113 7.75 4.74 -3.85
CA GLU A 113 9.13 4.62 -3.42
C GLU A 113 10.00 4.29 -4.63
N VAL A 114 11.04 5.06 -4.83
CA VAL A 114 11.97 4.96 -5.96
C VAL A 114 13.38 4.73 -5.45
N ALA A 115 14.09 3.79 -6.04
CA ALA A 115 15.48 3.58 -5.72
C ALA A 115 16.28 4.88 -5.92
N HIS A 116 17.13 5.22 -4.94
CA HIS A 116 17.81 6.52 -4.89
C HIS A 116 18.54 6.89 -6.19
N ASP A 117 19.21 5.92 -6.80
CA ASP A 117 19.98 6.09 -8.05
C ASP A 117 19.11 6.13 -9.30
N LYS A 118 17.81 5.82 -9.20
CA LYS A 118 16.88 5.71 -10.33
C LYS A 118 15.93 6.89 -10.49
N VAL A 119 15.95 7.86 -9.59
CA VAL A 119 15.02 9.00 -9.63
C VAL A 119 15.09 9.75 -10.95
N ASN A 120 16.30 9.95 -11.51
CA ASN A 120 16.49 10.67 -12.76
C ASN A 120 16.16 9.83 -14.04
N GLU A 121 15.88 8.55 -13.86
CA GLU A 121 15.52 7.63 -14.95
C GLU A 121 14.00 7.43 -15.08
N LEU A 122 13.20 8.03 -14.18
CA LEU A 122 11.75 7.91 -14.19
C LEU A 122 11.14 8.47 -15.47
N LYS A 123 10.16 7.76 -15.99
CA LYS A 123 9.37 8.17 -17.16
C LYS A 123 8.11 8.93 -16.79
N MET A 124 7.53 8.60 -15.62
CA MET A 124 6.36 9.30 -15.10
C MET A 124 6.71 10.71 -14.64
N ASP A 125 5.77 11.63 -14.80
CA ASP A 125 5.90 12.98 -14.25
C ASP A 125 5.56 12.97 -12.76
N CYS A 126 6.54 13.27 -11.92
CA CYS A 126 6.39 13.22 -10.48
C CYS A 126 7.23 14.28 -9.76
N VAL A 127 6.94 14.49 -8.49
CA VAL A 127 7.66 15.41 -7.61
C VAL A 127 8.26 14.63 -6.45
N VAL A 128 9.55 14.84 -6.15
CA VAL A 128 10.16 14.29 -4.95
C VAL A 128 9.58 14.99 -3.72
N ILE A 129 8.98 14.22 -2.82
CA ILE A 129 8.32 14.73 -1.61
C ILE A 129 9.02 14.33 -0.31
N GLY A 130 10.00 13.46 -0.37
CA GLY A 130 10.70 12.98 0.83
C GLY A 130 11.62 11.82 0.56
N GLU A 131 12.02 11.21 1.64
CA GLU A 131 12.90 10.04 1.62
C GLU A 131 12.50 9.03 2.71
N VAL A 132 12.84 7.78 2.44
CA VAL A 132 12.74 6.68 3.40
C VAL A 132 13.98 6.70 4.30
N THR A 133 13.77 6.57 5.61
CA THR A 133 14.85 6.58 6.60
C THR A 133 14.87 5.29 7.42
N ASP A 134 16.00 4.97 8.02
CA ASP A 134 16.15 3.87 8.98
C ASP A 134 15.69 4.23 10.40
N LYS A 135 15.45 5.52 10.65
CA LYS A 135 14.91 6.00 11.92
C LYS A 135 13.41 5.76 11.94
N ALA A 136 12.93 4.88 12.80
CA ALA A 136 11.51 4.52 12.93
C ALA A 136 10.65 5.70 13.43
N ALA A 137 10.52 6.73 12.59
CA ALA A 137 9.78 7.96 12.87
C ALA A 137 9.28 8.62 11.58
N PHE A 138 8.25 9.45 11.71
CA PHE A 138 7.76 10.35 10.67
C PHE A 138 8.25 11.76 10.99
N GLU A 139 8.94 12.39 10.04
CA GLU A 139 9.47 13.73 10.19
C GLU A 139 8.88 14.64 9.10
N TYR A 140 8.30 15.76 9.52
CA TYR A 140 7.80 16.81 8.63
C TYR A 140 7.90 18.16 9.32
N LYS A 141 8.71 19.09 8.76
CA LYS A 141 9.02 20.36 9.40
C LYS A 141 9.51 20.12 10.84
N ASP A 142 8.87 20.77 11.81
CA ASP A 142 9.22 20.64 13.23
C ASP A 142 8.55 19.44 13.91
N MET A 143 7.67 18.70 13.19
CA MET A 143 6.95 17.55 13.73
C MET A 143 7.78 16.29 13.61
N VAL A 144 7.87 15.55 14.70
CA VAL A 144 8.43 14.20 14.74
C VAL A 144 7.48 13.30 15.51
N ILE A 145 6.99 12.25 14.85
CA ILE A 145 6.11 11.24 15.44
C ILE A 145 6.83 9.92 15.37
N THR A 146 6.94 9.22 16.49
CA THR A 146 7.57 7.90 16.50
C THR A 146 6.67 6.85 15.82
N MET A 147 7.29 5.83 15.22
CA MET A 147 6.56 4.71 14.62
C MET A 147 5.66 4.00 15.63
N ALA A 148 6.12 3.84 16.87
CA ALA A 148 5.34 3.21 17.93
C ALA A 148 4.06 3.98 18.24
N GLU A 149 4.18 5.32 18.41
CA GLU A 149 3.04 6.20 18.68
C GLU A 149 2.04 6.21 17.51
N ALA A 150 2.53 6.28 16.29
CA ALA A 150 1.68 6.25 15.10
C ALA A 150 0.92 4.91 14.96
N LEU A 151 1.60 3.78 15.19
CA LEU A 151 0.98 2.45 15.16
C LEU A 151 -0.06 2.27 16.26
N GLU A 152 0.22 2.71 17.47
CA GLU A 152 -0.72 2.67 18.59
C GLU A 152 -1.97 3.48 18.25
N THR A 153 -1.79 4.72 17.81
CA THR A 153 -2.90 5.60 17.41
C THR A 153 -3.72 5.00 16.28
N TRP A 154 -3.07 4.35 15.30
CA TRP A 154 -3.78 3.72 14.18
C TRP A 154 -4.59 2.49 14.59
N LYS A 155 -4.12 1.71 15.56
CA LYS A 155 -4.80 0.51 16.05
C LYS A 155 -5.93 0.83 17.05
N ALA A 156 -5.74 1.83 17.89
CA ALA A 156 -6.59 2.15 19.01
C ALA A 156 -8.11 2.22 18.70
N PRO A 157 -8.58 2.81 17.58
CA PRO A 157 -10.01 2.96 17.32
C PRO A 157 -10.80 1.65 17.28
N LEU A 158 -10.17 0.56 16.85
CA LEU A 158 -10.85 -0.73 16.71
C LEU A 158 -10.49 -1.73 17.83
N GLU A 159 -9.50 -1.42 18.67
CA GLU A 159 -8.95 -2.37 19.65
C GLU A 159 -10.00 -2.86 20.65
N ASN A 160 -10.97 -2.03 21.00
CA ASN A 160 -12.05 -2.38 21.93
C ASN A 160 -13.13 -3.28 21.30
N VAL A 161 -13.29 -3.23 19.99
CA VAL A 161 -14.34 -3.97 19.26
C VAL A 161 -13.73 -5.20 18.56
N PHE A 162 -12.56 -5.04 17.99
CA PHE A 162 -11.83 -6.08 17.30
C PHE A 162 -10.36 -6.00 17.68
N LYS A 163 -9.97 -6.80 18.65
CA LYS A 163 -8.60 -6.80 19.20
C LYS A 163 -7.60 -7.23 18.13
N THR A 164 -6.48 -6.50 18.05
CA THR A 164 -5.36 -6.83 17.13
C THR A 164 -4.75 -8.18 17.48
N ARG A 165 -4.81 -8.61 18.74
CA ARG A 165 -4.38 -9.93 19.20
C ARG A 165 -5.55 -10.62 19.91
N SER A 166 -5.84 -11.86 19.52
CA SER A 166 -6.78 -12.73 20.22
C SER A 166 -6.00 -13.56 21.26
N GLY A 167 -6.46 -13.58 22.49
CA GLY A 167 -5.85 -14.35 23.58
C GLY A 167 -5.33 -13.47 24.73
N SER A 168 -5.03 -14.11 25.87
CA SER A 168 -4.35 -13.44 26.97
C SER A 168 -2.84 -13.39 26.67
N GLU A 169 -2.13 -12.40 27.23
CA GLU A 169 -0.66 -12.28 27.11
C GLU A 169 0.10 -13.51 27.59
N THR A 170 -0.59 -14.42 28.29
CA THR A 170 -0.07 -15.68 28.83
C THR A 170 -0.35 -16.90 27.95
N ASP A 171 -0.97 -16.72 26.78
CA ASP A 171 -1.29 -17.83 25.89
C ASP A 171 -0.07 -18.23 25.06
N ASP A 172 0.56 -19.35 25.40
CA ASP A 172 1.74 -19.91 24.71
C ASP A 172 1.50 -20.13 23.20
N ALA A 173 0.22 -20.24 22.80
CA ALA A 173 -0.15 -20.36 21.39
C ALA A 173 0.17 -19.09 20.60
N THR A 174 0.06 -17.89 21.22
CA THR A 174 0.40 -16.62 20.56
C THR A 174 1.90 -16.39 20.46
N GLN A 175 2.69 -16.87 21.40
CA GLN A 175 4.16 -16.83 21.32
C GLN A 175 4.72 -17.74 20.23
N ASN A 176 4.00 -18.81 19.90
CA ASN A 176 4.37 -19.70 18.80
C ASN A 176 3.97 -19.15 17.42
N MET A 177 3.03 -18.22 17.33
CA MET A 177 2.69 -17.55 16.06
C MET A 177 3.79 -16.59 15.60
N ASP A 178 4.51 -15.92 16.53
CA ASP A 178 5.68 -15.09 16.20
C ASP A 178 6.91 -15.92 15.80
N LYS A 179 6.92 -17.23 16.08
CA LYS A 179 7.97 -18.16 15.62
C LYS A 179 7.64 -18.87 14.32
N GLY A 180 6.87 -18.17 13.46
CA GLY A 180 6.72 -18.57 12.07
C GLY A 180 5.90 -19.82 11.86
N LEU A 181 4.61 -19.64 11.64
CA LEU A 181 3.80 -20.58 10.86
C LEU A 181 4.44 -20.91 9.48
N TYR A 182 5.53 -20.24 9.14
CA TYR A 182 6.25 -20.34 7.87
C TYR A 182 7.65 -20.93 7.96
N ASP A 183 8.11 -21.30 9.15
CA ASP A 183 9.38 -22.05 9.31
C ASP A 183 9.14 -23.58 9.29
N THR A 184 8.16 -24.01 8.53
CA THR A 184 8.04 -25.43 8.23
C THR A 184 8.99 -25.74 7.08
N LYS A 185 10.08 -26.41 7.38
CA LYS A 185 10.97 -27.01 6.38
C LYS A 185 10.27 -28.02 5.47
N GLU A 186 8.99 -28.26 5.68
CA GLU A 186 8.15 -29.15 4.89
C GLU A 186 6.94 -28.35 4.39
N VAL A 187 6.96 -28.03 3.12
CA VAL A 187 5.77 -27.56 2.42
C VAL A 187 4.88 -28.78 2.19
N HIS A 188 3.83 -28.95 2.99
CA HIS A 188 2.81 -29.94 2.70
C HIS A 188 2.01 -29.51 1.48
N ILE A 189 2.51 -29.87 0.31
CA ILE A 189 1.73 -29.75 -0.93
C ILE A 189 0.62 -30.79 -0.82
N CYS A 190 -0.62 -30.30 -0.74
CA CYS A 190 -1.79 -31.18 -0.83
C CYS A 190 -1.81 -31.80 -2.23
N SER A 191 -1.32 -33.02 -2.36
CA SER A 191 -1.26 -33.77 -3.63
C SER A 191 -2.60 -34.39 -4.02
N HIS A 192 -3.72 -33.87 -3.49
CA HIS A 192 -5.01 -34.30 -3.98
C HIS A 192 -5.12 -33.82 -5.45
N LYS A 193 -5.11 -34.79 -6.36
CA LYS A 193 -5.62 -34.54 -7.71
C LYS A 193 -7.02 -33.97 -7.53
N ILE A 194 -7.15 -32.67 -7.73
CA ILE A 194 -8.47 -32.06 -7.83
C ILE A 194 -9.13 -32.79 -9.01
N ALA A 195 -10.11 -33.62 -8.70
CA ALA A 195 -10.96 -34.19 -9.75
C ALA A 195 -11.44 -33.00 -10.59
N GLN A 196 -11.35 -33.10 -11.92
CA GLN A 196 -11.81 -32.03 -12.79
C GLN A 196 -13.16 -31.54 -12.27
N PRO A 197 -13.35 -30.23 -12.07
CA PRO A 197 -14.62 -29.72 -11.59
C PRO A 197 -15.69 -30.16 -12.57
N THR A 198 -16.48 -31.11 -12.18
CA THR A 198 -17.71 -31.45 -12.90
C THR A 198 -18.57 -30.20 -12.86
N ASP A 199 -18.91 -29.67 -14.02
CA ASP A 199 -19.75 -28.50 -14.15
C ASP A 199 -21.09 -28.72 -13.44
N ARG A 200 -21.22 -28.28 -12.20
CA ARG A 200 -22.44 -28.34 -11.41
C ARG A 200 -23.44 -27.24 -11.76
N LYS A 201 -23.15 -26.45 -12.78
CA LYS A 201 -23.98 -25.30 -13.14
C LYS A 201 -25.25 -25.66 -13.91
N SER A 202 -25.25 -26.81 -14.57
CA SER A 202 -26.36 -27.15 -15.48
C SER A 202 -27.58 -27.73 -14.79
N THR A 203 -27.51 -28.16 -13.54
CA THR A 203 -28.62 -28.91 -12.90
C THR A 203 -29.52 -28.07 -11.99
N ARG A 204 -29.28 -26.79 -11.79
CA ARG A 204 -30.10 -25.93 -10.90
C ARG A 204 -30.92 -24.85 -11.59
N LEU A 205 -30.85 -24.73 -12.90
CA LEU A 205 -31.58 -23.69 -13.64
C LEU A 205 -32.78 -24.22 -14.47
N ASN A 206 -33.07 -25.50 -14.37
CA ASN A 206 -34.21 -26.11 -15.12
C ASN A 206 -35.19 -26.86 -14.20
N SER A 207 -35.50 -26.32 -13.03
CA SER A 207 -36.62 -26.77 -12.22
C SER A 207 -37.39 -25.59 -11.66
#